data_15aa6d64d79f8606814be36efcfbc0d1
#
_entry.id   15aa6d64d79f8606814be36efcfbc0d1
#
_cell.length_a   1.000
_cell.length_b   1.000
_cell.length_c   1.000
_cell.angle_alpha   90.00
_cell.angle_beta   90.00
_cell.angle_gamma   90.00
#
_symmetry.space_group_name_H-M   'P 1'
#
loop_
_entity.id
_entity.type
_entity.pdbx_description
1 polymer ?
#
loop_
_entity_poly.entity_id
_entity_poly.type
_entity_poly.pdbx_seq_one_letter_code
_entity_poly.pdbx_strand_id
1 'polypeptide(L)'
;MESVASLPKTKIVRHELFLILLLASIQFTNIMDFMIMFPLQDYFLKQFQIDTAMFSLVLSSYSFAAAIAALIGANFIDRFNRKSAAIFLYVGFLVGTALCAVANTYSFLLFARITAGIFGGMISGVILSIIGDVFPMEKRGKAMGGVMGAFSAASVLGVPSGIRIAMTSGWNYTFAFIVVLGLPILVLAILYLPSLPSKMEKQKVADFSQLINVLSKRDHLVALAFFMSVILGGFTVVTSIAVFMERNMGFSKTQVSHIYEIGGICTFVSSWIVGFLSDKFGKHKVFLILVLLALLPILAITHLPKDLPVYMALGVTTVFMVLVSGRVIPSMAMLTSAIRPEVRGSFMSVNSSLQSVATGIGALLAGAILIQLPNGTFERFDIVGYFAVGFNLLALYLSRKVKIVS
;
A
#
# COMPACT_ATOMS: atom_id res chain seq x y z
N MET A 1 -4.74 -40.54 14.98
CA MET A 1 -3.52 -39.69 14.85
C MET A 1 -2.96 -39.94 13.45
N GLU A 2 -3.53 -39.30 12.45
CA GLU A 2 -2.99 -39.34 11.10
C GLU A 2 -1.89 -38.27 10.98
N SER A 3 -0.74 -38.73 10.51
CA SER A 3 0.44 -37.91 10.31
C SER A 3 0.12 -36.79 9.33
N VAL A 4 0.24 -35.54 9.75
CA VAL A 4 0.26 -34.39 8.86
C VAL A 4 1.50 -34.56 7.95
N ALA A 5 1.27 -35.13 6.78
CA ALA A 5 2.29 -35.27 5.75
C ALA A 5 2.80 -33.85 5.42
N SER A 6 4.02 -33.57 5.78
CA SER A 6 4.72 -32.33 5.44
C SER A 6 4.70 -32.21 3.90
N LEU A 7 3.97 -31.19 3.39
CA LEU A 7 3.99 -30.83 1.98
C LEU A 7 5.45 -30.71 1.51
N PRO A 8 5.83 -31.32 0.39
CA PRO A 8 7.20 -31.28 -0.10
C PRO A 8 7.62 -29.79 -0.29
N LYS A 9 8.76 -29.43 0.28
CA LYS A 9 9.39 -28.11 0.09
C LYS A 9 9.81 -27.96 -1.37
N THR A 10 8.88 -27.60 -2.26
CA THR A 10 9.16 -27.38 -3.67
C THR A 10 10.12 -26.21 -3.81
N LYS A 11 11.35 -26.49 -4.28
CA LYS A 11 12.35 -25.45 -4.59
C LYS A 11 11.90 -24.62 -5.78
N ILE A 12 12.04 -23.30 -5.67
CA ILE A 12 11.85 -22.37 -6.80
C ILE A 12 13.04 -22.57 -7.75
N VAL A 13 12.74 -22.79 -9.04
CA VAL A 13 13.76 -22.92 -10.08
C VAL A 13 14.31 -21.53 -10.43
N ARG A 14 15.55 -21.45 -10.93
CA ARG A 14 16.25 -20.18 -11.24
C ARG A 14 15.42 -19.23 -12.14
N HIS A 15 14.70 -19.77 -13.10
CA HIS A 15 13.81 -19.00 -13.99
C HIS A 15 12.57 -18.44 -13.24
N GLU A 16 11.97 -19.22 -12.35
CA GLU A 16 10.86 -18.80 -11.50
C GLU A 16 11.26 -17.66 -10.54
N LEU A 17 12.47 -17.76 -9.97
CA LEU A 17 13.01 -16.70 -9.10
C LEU A 17 13.20 -15.39 -9.85
N PHE A 18 13.75 -15.46 -11.07
CA PHE A 18 13.91 -14.27 -11.92
C PHE A 18 12.57 -13.59 -12.22
N LEU A 19 11.54 -14.37 -12.53
CA LEU A 19 10.19 -13.84 -12.77
C LEU A 19 9.60 -13.18 -11.52
N ILE A 20 9.77 -13.79 -10.34
CA ILE A 20 9.34 -13.18 -9.07
C ILE A 20 10.06 -11.86 -8.84
N LEU A 21 11.38 -11.81 -9.04
CA LEU A 21 12.17 -10.59 -8.87
C LEU A 21 11.75 -9.50 -9.86
N LEU A 22 11.46 -9.85 -11.10
CA LEU A 22 10.97 -8.91 -12.11
C LEU A 22 9.61 -8.32 -11.73
N LEU A 23 8.66 -9.15 -11.31
CA LEU A 23 7.35 -8.70 -10.84
C LEU A 23 7.45 -7.87 -9.55
N ALA A 24 8.34 -8.26 -8.63
CA ALA A 24 8.64 -7.51 -7.43
C ALA A 24 9.28 -6.15 -7.74
N SER A 25 10.12 -6.05 -8.77
CA SER A 25 10.74 -4.78 -9.19
C SER A 25 9.70 -3.82 -9.78
N ILE A 26 8.73 -4.29 -10.55
CA ILE A 26 7.60 -3.49 -11.03
C ILE A 26 6.79 -2.98 -9.83
N GLN A 27 6.49 -3.85 -8.89
CA GLN A 27 5.75 -3.49 -7.67
C GLN A 27 6.53 -2.51 -6.79
N PHE A 28 7.85 -2.67 -6.69
CA PHE A 28 8.76 -1.79 -5.94
C PHE A 28 8.68 -0.34 -6.43
N THR A 29 8.81 -0.11 -7.76
CA THR A 29 8.75 1.24 -8.32
C THR A 29 7.38 1.88 -8.11
N ASN A 30 6.30 1.09 -8.23
CA ASN A 30 4.94 1.56 -8.00
C ASN A 30 4.71 1.96 -6.52
N ILE A 31 5.17 1.15 -5.58
CA ILE A 31 5.06 1.44 -4.14
C ILE A 31 5.95 2.63 -3.76
N MET A 32 7.17 2.69 -4.31
CA MET A 32 8.09 3.79 -4.07
C MET A 32 7.49 5.13 -4.49
N ASP A 33 6.90 5.21 -5.71
CA ASP A 33 6.23 6.41 -6.23
C ASP A 33 5.10 6.91 -5.30
N PHE A 34 4.34 5.97 -4.75
CA PHE A 34 3.28 6.30 -3.80
C PHE A 34 3.82 6.76 -2.44
N MET A 35 4.77 6.01 -1.86
CA MET A 35 5.26 6.26 -0.51
C MET A 35 6.15 7.50 -0.40
N ILE A 36 6.90 7.84 -1.45
CA ILE A 36 7.82 8.97 -1.43
C ILE A 36 7.11 10.32 -1.29
N MET A 37 5.85 10.38 -1.66
CA MET A 37 5.04 11.58 -1.50
C MET A 37 4.95 12.06 -0.05
N PHE A 38 4.92 11.16 0.93
CA PHE A 38 4.77 11.52 2.34
C PHE A 38 5.95 12.34 2.87
N PRO A 39 7.22 11.91 2.76
CA PRO A 39 8.36 12.72 3.21
C PRO A 39 8.68 13.91 2.31
N LEU A 40 8.14 13.96 1.08
CA LEU A 40 8.30 15.10 0.19
C LEU A 40 7.26 16.21 0.41
N GLN A 41 6.28 16.02 1.29
CA GLN A 41 5.19 16.97 1.55
C GLN A 41 5.71 18.39 1.75
N ASP A 42 6.73 18.59 2.58
CA ASP A 42 7.30 19.91 2.87
C ASP A 42 7.83 20.65 1.61
N TYR A 43 8.41 19.92 0.66
CA TYR A 43 8.85 20.49 -0.60
C TYR A 43 7.67 21.00 -1.43
N PHE A 44 6.57 20.24 -1.48
CA PHE A 44 5.38 20.61 -2.25
C PHE A 44 4.65 21.82 -1.64
N LEU A 45 4.52 21.85 -0.30
CA LEU A 45 3.91 23.00 0.40
C LEU A 45 4.66 24.29 0.07
N LYS A 46 6.00 24.27 0.07
CA LYS A 46 6.85 25.43 -0.25
C LYS A 46 6.84 25.78 -1.73
N GLN A 47 7.01 24.78 -2.61
CA GLN A 47 7.15 24.98 -4.05
C GLN A 47 5.89 25.55 -4.69
N PHE A 48 4.74 25.01 -4.32
CA PHE A 48 3.46 25.39 -4.92
C PHE A 48 2.66 26.37 -4.06
N GLN A 49 3.19 26.79 -2.91
CA GLN A 49 2.53 27.68 -1.94
C GLN A 49 1.12 27.17 -1.56
N ILE A 50 0.99 25.88 -1.33
CA ILE A 50 -0.24 25.19 -0.99
C ILE A 50 -0.28 24.83 0.50
N ASP A 51 -1.49 24.61 1.02
CA ASP A 51 -1.71 24.11 2.37
C ASP A 51 -1.75 22.56 2.43
N THR A 52 -1.92 22.02 3.63
CA THR A 52 -2.02 20.56 3.86
C THR A 52 -3.26 19.95 3.24
N ALA A 53 -4.37 20.69 3.16
CA ALA A 53 -5.60 20.21 2.54
C ALA A 53 -5.40 20.06 1.02
N MET A 54 -4.79 21.03 0.36
CA MET A 54 -4.45 20.94 -1.06
C MET A 54 -3.44 19.81 -1.33
N PHE A 55 -2.44 19.62 -0.46
CA PHE A 55 -1.52 18.49 -0.60
C PHE A 55 -2.21 17.14 -0.42
N SER A 56 -3.14 17.03 0.52
CA SER A 56 -3.91 15.80 0.72
C SER A 56 -4.80 15.46 -0.47
N LEU A 57 -5.25 16.47 -1.25
CA LEU A 57 -5.92 16.26 -2.53
C LEU A 57 -4.98 15.63 -3.58
N VAL A 58 -3.70 15.99 -3.58
CA VAL A 58 -2.69 15.37 -4.47
C VAL A 58 -2.51 13.88 -4.13
N LEU A 59 -2.42 13.54 -2.83
CA LEU A 59 -2.31 12.15 -2.37
C LEU A 59 -3.58 11.34 -2.69
N SER A 60 -4.74 11.92 -2.38
CA SER A 60 -6.02 11.24 -2.54
C SER A 60 -6.41 11.10 -4.01
N SER A 61 -6.02 12.04 -4.89
CA SER A 61 -6.28 11.95 -6.32
C SER A 61 -5.68 10.70 -6.97
N TYR A 62 -4.43 10.36 -6.60
CA TYR A 62 -3.82 9.09 -6.99
C TYR A 62 -4.65 7.90 -6.49
N SER A 63 -5.00 7.92 -5.20
CA SER A 63 -5.72 6.81 -4.56
C SER A 63 -7.12 6.60 -5.13
N PHE A 64 -7.88 7.67 -5.38
CA PHE A 64 -9.21 7.57 -5.99
C PHE A 64 -9.14 7.15 -7.46
N ALA A 65 -8.17 7.69 -8.22
CA ALA A 65 -7.93 7.26 -9.59
C ALA A 65 -7.57 5.77 -9.65
N ALA A 66 -6.71 5.30 -8.74
CA ALA A 66 -6.36 3.89 -8.59
C ALA A 66 -7.58 3.02 -8.24
N ALA A 67 -8.45 3.50 -7.36
CA ALA A 67 -9.67 2.79 -6.96
C ALA A 67 -10.63 2.60 -8.13
N ILE A 68 -10.91 3.67 -8.87
CA ILE A 68 -11.79 3.64 -10.04
C ILE A 68 -11.18 2.73 -11.12
N ALA A 69 -9.89 2.90 -11.39
CA ALA A 69 -9.18 2.08 -12.38
C ALA A 69 -9.16 0.59 -12.00
N ALA A 70 -8.97 0.23 -10.73
CA ALA A 70 -9.00 -1.14 -10.26
C ALA A 70 -10.38 -1.81 -10.46
N LEU A 71 -11.48 -1.08 -10.21
CA LEU A 71 -12.84 -1.60 -10.45
C LEU A 71 -13.14 -1.82 -11.93
N ILE A 72 -12.81 -0.82 -12.77
CA ILE A 72 -13.05 -0.90 -14.21
C ILE A 72 -12.09 -1.91 -14.84
N GLY A 73 -10.82 -1.85 -14.45
CA GLY A 73 -9.74 -2.67 -14.99
C GLY A 73 -9.90 -4.15 -14.69
N ALA A 74 -10.48 -4.52 -13.56
CA ALA A 74 -10.74 -5.92 -13.23
C ALA A 74 -11.54 -6.65 -14.33
N ASN A 75 -12.48 -5.95 -14.96
CA ASN A 75 -13.30 -6.49 -16.04
C ASN A 75 -12.63 -6.41 -17.43
N PHE A 76 -11.70 -5.48 -17.60
CA PHE A 76 -11.10 -5.18 -18.90
C PHE A 76 -9.78 -5.94 -19.12
N ILE A 77 -8.96 -6.03 -18.07
CA ILE A 77 -7.60 -6.61 -18.11
C ILE A 77 -7.64 -8.11 -18.46
N ASP A 78 -8.68 -8.83 -18.03
CA ASP A 78 -8.84 -10.25 -18.32
C ASP A 78 -9.06 -10.55 -19.82
N ARG A 79 -9.41 -9.53 -20.61
CA ARG A 79 -9.58 -9.64 -22.07
C ARG A 79 -8.25 -9.62 -22.83
N PHE A 80 -7.19 -9.13 -22.23
CA PHE A 80 -5.89 -8.98 -22.88
C PHE A 80 -4.91 -10.05 -22.44
N ASN A 81 -3.91 -10.27 -23.28
CA ASN A 81 -2.73 -11.03 -22.90
C ASN A 81 -2.09 -10.39 -21.66
N ARG A 82 -1.83 -11.19 -20.61
CA ARG A 82 -1.27 -10.73 -19.34
C ARG A 82 0.00 -9.91 -19.49
N LYS A 83 0.89 -10.32 -20.40
CA LYS A 83 2.12 -9.60 -20.74
C LYS A 83 1.82 -8.22 -21.29
N SER A 84 0.95 -8.12 -22.30
CA SER A 84 0.59 -6.86 -22.95
C SER A 84 -0.09 -5.91 -21.96
N ALA A 85 -0.99 -6.43 -21.12
CA ALA A 85 -1.63 -5.64 -20.08
C ALA A 85 -0.61 -5.11 -19.05
N ALA A 86 0.30 -5.94 -18.55
CA ALA A 86 1.32 -5.54 -17.61
C ALA A 86 2.25 -4.45 -18.19
N ILE A 87 2.70 -4.62 -19.43
CA ILE A 87 3.55 -3.65 -20.12
C ILE A 87 2.81 -2.32 -20.33
N PHE A 88 1.57 -2.38 -20.83
CA PHE A 88 0.75 -1.17 -21.06
C PHE A 88 0.55 -0.36 -19.76
N LEU A 89 0.18 -1.06 -18.69
CA LEU A 89 -0.03 -0.42 -17.39
C LEU A 89 1.27 0.16 -16.82
N TYR A 90 2.37 -0.58 -16.97
CA TYR A 90 3.66 -0.12 -16.46
C TYR A 90 4.21 1.07 -17.26
N VAL A 91 4.04 1.09 -18.57
CA VAL A 91 4.36 2.27 -19.41
C VAL A 91 3.53 3.47 -18.99
N GLY A 92 2.20 3.32 -18.86
CA GLY A 92 1.34 4.41 -18.42
C GLY A 92 1.69 4.94 -17.03
N PHE A 93 2.05 4.04 -16.10
CA PHE A 93 2.56 4.41 -14.78
C PHE A 93 3.87 5.22 -14.87
N LEU A 94 4.86 4.75 -15.65
CA LEU A 94 6.12 5.47 -15.84
C LEU A 94 5.90 6.84 -16.50
N VAL A 95 4.97 6.95 -17.44
CA VAL A 95 4.57 8.25 -18.02
C VAL A 95 3.97 9.16 -16.95
N GLY A 96 3.04 8.67 -16.12
CA GLY A 96 2.46 9.44 -15.01
C GLY A 96 3.52 9.91 -14.01
N THR A 97 4.48 9.04 -13.67
CA THR A 97 5.62 9.36 -12.80
C THR A 97 6.57 10.38 -13.46
N ALA A 98 6.82 10.26 -14.77
CA ALA A 98 7.61 11.24 -15.53
C ALA A 98 6.93 12.62 -15.56
N LEU A 99 5.60 12.66 -15.71
CA LEU A 99 4.83 13.91 -15.60
C LEU A 99 4.98 14.54 -14.20
N CYS A 100 5.03 13.75 -13.13
CA CYS A 100 5.34 14.28 -11.80
C CYS A 100 6.73 14.94 -11.75
N ALA A 101 7.74 14.34 -12.41
CA ALA A 101 9.10 14.90 -12.44
C ALA A 101 9.20 16.28 -13.13
N VAL A 102 8.32 16.57 -14.09
CA VAL A 102 8.30 17.85 -14.83
C VAL A 102 7.19 18.80 -14.37
N ALA A 103 6.52 18.49 -13.28
CA ALA A 103 5.41 19.30 -12.78
C ALA A 103 5.89 20.64 -12.22
N ASN A 104 5.45 21.75 -12.84
CA ASN A 104 5.78 23.11 -12.44
C ASN A 104 4.61 23.85 -11.79
N THR A 105 3.39 23.27 -11.84
CA THR A 105 2.18 23.83 -11.23
C THR A 105 1.45 22.78 -10.43
N TYR A 106 0.69 23.20 -9.43
CA TYR A 106 -0.15 22.34 -8.62
C TYR A 106 -1.14 21.52 -9.47
N SER A 107 -1.82 22.17 -10.41
CA SER A 107 -2.82 21.51 -11.28
C SER A 107 -2.19 20.46 -12.18
N PHE A 108 -0.96 20.72 -12.66
CA PHE A 108 -0.24 19.75 -13.47
C PHE A 108 0.24 18.54 -12.61
N LEU A 109 0.71 18.80 -11.38
CA LEU A 109 1.03 17.72 -10.44
C LEU A 109 -0.20 16.85 -10.14
N LEU A 110 -1.36 17.47 -9.92
CA LEU A 110 -2.61 16.75 -9.68
C LEU A 110 -2.98 15.86 -10.87
N PHE A 111 -2.88 16.39 -12.11
CA PHE A 111 -3.10 15.62 -13.35
C PHE A 111 -2.11 14.44 -13.46
N ALA A 112 -0.82 14.67 -13.17
CA ALA A 112 0.21 13.66 -13.20
C ALA A 112 -0.09 12.53 -12.18
N ARG A 113 -0.53 12.88 -10.96
CA ARG A 113 -0.91 11.92 -9.92
C ARG A 113 -2.14 11.10 -10.29
N ILE A 114 -3.15 11.71 -10.91
CA ILE A 114 -4.32 11.00 -11.43
C ILE A 114 -3.87 9.99 -12.50
N THR A 115 -3.02 10.42 -13.43
CA THR A 115 -2.49 9.55 -14.49
C THR A 115 -1.69 8.38 -13.89
N ALA A 116 -0.75 8.63 -12.98
CA ALA A 116 0.01 7.58 -12.30
C ALA A 116 -0.91 6.63 -11.51
N GLY A 117 -1.96 7.16 -10.87
CA GLY A 117 -2.95 6.39 -10.12
C GLY A 117 -3.78 5.45 -10.99
N ILE A 118 -4.26 5.93 -12.16
CA ILE A 118 -5.03 5.10 -13.11
C ILE A 118 -4.23 3.86 -13.51
N PHE A 119 -2.99 4.02 -13.90
CA PHE A 119 -2.17 2.90 -14.35
C PHE A 119 -1.58 2.11 -13.18
N GLY A 120 -1.07 2.78 -12.15
CA GLY A 120 -0.45 2.17 -10.97
C GLY A 120 -1.41 1.31 -10.15
N GLY A 121 -2.66 1.75 -10.01
CA GLY A 121 -3.69 1.03 -9.25
C GLY A 121 -4.04 -0.36 -9.77
N MET A 122 -3.85 -0.59 -11.07
CA MET A 122 -4.12 -1.88 -11.71
C MET A 122 -2.91 -2.83 -11.74
N ILE A 123 -1.69 -2.32 -11.54
CA ILE A 123 -0.43 -3.11 -11.64
C ILE A 123 -0.45 -4.31 -10.69
N SER A 124 -0.81 -4.10 -9.42
CA SER A 124 -0.84 -5.18 -8.42
C SER A 124 -1.79 -6.30 -8.81
N GLY A 125 -2.95 -5.98 -9.37
CA GLY A 125 -3.93 -6.96 -9.84
C GLY A 125 -3.39 -7.84 -10.98
N VAL A 126 -2.72 -7.22 -11.95
CA VAL A 126 -2.11 -7.95 -13.08
C VAL A 126 -0.95 -8.82 -12.61
N ILE A 127 -0.10 -8.34 -11.70
CA ILE A 127 0.99 -9.12 -11.11
C ILE A 127 0.45 -10.38 -10.42
N LEU A 128 -0.58 -10.23 -9.59
CA LEU A 128 -1.21 -11.37 -8.91
C LEU A 128 -1.85 -12.36 -9.90
N SER A 129 -2.42 -11.86 -11.00
CA SER A 129 -2.96 -12.70 -12.06
C SER A 129 -1.85 -13.49 -12.78
N ILE A 130 -0.72 -12.85 -13.10
CA ILE A 130 0.46 -13.53 -13.69
C ILE A 130 0.96 -14.64 -12.75
N ILE A 131 1.09 -14.36 -11.45
CA ILE A 131 1.49 -15.36 -10.45
C ILE A 131 0.50 -16.54 -10.46
N GLY A 132 -0.80 -16.24 -10.47
CA GLY A 132 -1.84 -17.27 -10.50
C GLY A 132 -1.84 -18.14 -11.77
N ASP A 133 -1.40 -17.59 -12.90
CA ASP A 133 -1.38 -18.29 -14.18
C ASP A 133 -0.08 -19.06 -14.42
N VAL A 134 1.06 -18.59 -13.92
CA VAL A 134 2.40 -19.17 -14.15
C VAL A 134 2.79 -20.18 -13.06
N PHE A 135 2.45 -19.90 -11.81
CA PHE A 135 2.93 -20.72 -10.70
C PHE A 135 1.91 -21.79 -10.29
N PRO A 136 2.33 -23.06 -10.07
CA PRO A 136 1.47 -24.09 -9.49
C PRO A 136 1.05 -23.72 -8.06
N MET A 137 -0.06 -24.27 -7.56
CA MET A 137 -0.67 -23.86 -6.27
C MET A 137 0.31 -23.91 -5.10
N GLU A 138 1.22 -24.90 -5.08
CA GLU A 138 2.20 -25.11 -4.02
C GLU A 138 3.27 -24.01 -3.95
N LYS A 139 3.51 -23.31 -5.07
CA LYS A 139 4.53 -22.25 -5.20
C LYS A 139 3.95 -20.84 -5.16
N ARG A 140 2.63 -20.67 -5.37
CA ARG A 140 1.97 -19.34 -5.40
C ARG A 140 2.21 -18.51 -4.15
N GLY A 141 2.13 -19.14 -2.98
CA GLY A 141 2.36 -18.45 -1.71
C GLY A 141 3.77 -17.85 -1.61
N LYS A 142 4.80 -18.60 -2.08
CA LYS A 142 6.19 -18.10 -2.12
C LYS A 142 6.35 -16.97 -3.13
N ALA A 143 5.74 -17.08 -4.30
CA ALA A 143 5.79 -16.05 -5.35
C ALA A 143 5.10 -14.76 -4.87
N MET A 144 3.90 -14.86 -4.29
CA MET A 144 3.19 -13.73 -3.69
C MET A 144 3.99 -13.07 -2.57
N GLY A 145 4.58 -13.87 -1.67
CA GLY A 145 5.43 -13.35 -0.58
C GLY A 145 6.65 -12.60 -1.11
N GLY A 146 7.29 -13.09 -2.18
CA GLY A 146 8.39 -12.42 -2.85
C GLY A 146 7.99 -11.06 -3.42
N VAL A 147 6.85 -10.96 -4.08
CA VAL A 147 6.33 -9.70 -4.63
C VAL A 147 5.87 -8.75 -3.52
N MET A 148 5.22 -9.25 -2.47
CA MET A 148 4.82 -8.42 -1.33
C MET A 148 6.02 -7.87 -0.54
N GLY A 149 7.18 -8.53 -0.59
CA GLY A 149 8.45 -8.01 -0.07
C GLY A 149 8.88 -6.69 -0.71
N ALA A 150 8.36 -6.35 -1.88
CA ALA A 150 8.60 -5.07 -2.54
C ALA A 150 8.16 -3.86 -1.68
N PHE A 151 7.13 -4.02 -0.84
CA PHE A 151 6.71 -2.95 0.08
C PHE A 151 7.80 -2.61 1.11
N SER A 152 8.37 -3.62 1.73
CA SER A 152 9.47 -3.43 2.69
C SER A 152 10.74 -2.92 1.99
N ALA A 153 11.05 -3.44 0.80
CA ALA A 153 12.16 -2.95 0.00
C ALA A 153 11.98 -1.46 -0.39
N ALA A 154 10.77 -1.04 -0.76
CA ALA A 154 10.46 0.36 -1.06
C ALA A 154 10.62 1.24 0.18
N SER A 155 10.19 0.79 1.36
CA SER A 155 10.38 1.52 2.63
C SER A 155 11.86 1.66 2.99
N VAL A 156 12.65 0.59 2.88
CA VAL A 156 14.05 0.54 3.35
C VAL A 156 15.01 1.20 2.36
N LEU A 157 14.82 0.97 1.07
CA LEU A 157 15.72 1.42 0.01
C LEU A 157 15.13 2.57 -0.81
N GLY A 158 13.86 2.47 -1.19
CA GLY A 158 13.22 3.39 -2.11
C GLY A 158 13.02 4.77 -1.49
N VAL A 159 12.29 4.85 -0.40
CA VAL A 159 11.95 6.14 0.26
C VAL A 159 13.21 6.87 0.74
N PRO A 160 14.17 6.24 1.43
CA PRO A 160 15.41 6.91 1.83
C PRO A 160 16.24 7.41 0.67
N SER A 161 16.36 6.61 -0.41
CA SER A 161 17.06 7.06 -1.62
C SER A 161 16.38 8.28 -2.25
N GLY A 162 15.06 8.27 -2.31
CA GLY A 162 14.27 9.39 -2.81
C GLY A 162 14.44 10.66 -1.97
N ILE A 163 14.45 10.55 -0.64
CA ILE A 163 14.70 11.68 0.27
C ILE A 163 16.12 12.26 0.02
N ARG A 164 17.14 11.39 -0.09
CA ARG A 164 18.53 11.83 -0.35
C ARG A 164 18.65 12.57 -1.68
N ILE A 165 18.00 12.05 -2.74
CA ILE A 165 17.98 12.72 -4.05
C ILE A 165 17.27 14.08 -3.95
N ALA A 166 16.13 14.14 -3.25
CA ALA A 166 15.40 15.39 -3.05
C ALA A 166 16.25 16.45 -2.31
N MET A 167 17.07 16.05 -1.34
CA MET A 167 17.97 16.93 -0.59
C MET A 167 19.10 17.49 -1.44
N THR A 168 19.64 16.71 -2.37
CA THR A 168 20.84 17.09 -3.15
C THR A 168 20.49 17.76 -4.48
N SER A 169 19.44 17.28 -5.14
CA SER A 169 19.14 17.67 -6.53
C SER A 169 17.74 18.28 -6.68
N GLY A 170 16.86 18.08 -5.72
CA GLY A 170 15.47 18.53 -5.75
C GLY A 170 14.48 17.38 -5.89
N TRP A 171 13.24 17.63 -5.44
CA TRP A 171 12.18 16.62 -5.39
C TRP A 171 11.79 16.06 -6.78
N ASN A 172 11.91 16.86 -7.83
CA ASN A 172 11.68 16.46 -9.22
C ASN A 172 12.55 15.27 -9.63
N TYR A 173 13.81 15.29 -9.24
CA TYR A 173 14.77 14.24 -9.56
C TYR A 173 14.44 12.92 -8.86
N THR A 174 13.67 12.95 -7.78
CA THR A 174 13.20 11.72 -7.14
C THR A 174 12.25 10.96 -8.07
N PHE A 175 11.31 11.64 -8.73
CA PHE A 175 10.44 11.01 -9.71
C PHE A 175 11.18 10.59 -10.97
N ALA A 176 12.11 11.42 -11.44
CA ALA A 176 12.99 11.07 -12.56
C ALA A 176 13.81 9.80 -12.25
N PHE A 177 14.31 9.65 -11.03
CA PHE A 177 15.01 8.45 -10.57
C PHE A 177 14.12 7.19 -10.63
N ILE A 178 12.86 7.28 -10.21
CA ILE A 178 11.92 6.16 -10.33
C ILE A 178 11.72 5.77 -11.80
N VAL A 179 11.61 6.74 -12.70
CA VAL A 179 11.49 6.49 -14.15
C VAL A 179 12.77 5.81 -14.68
N VAL A 180 13.95 6.33 -14.33
CA VAL A 180 15.24 5.75 -14.75
C VAL A 180 15.39 4.31 -14.25
N LEU A 181 14.98 4.01 -13.03
CA LEU A 181 14.93 2.64 -12.53
C LEU A 181 13.88 1.78 -13.26
N GLY A 182 12.78 2.39 -13.63
CA GLY A 182 11.66 1.71 -14.28
C GLY A 182 11.96 1.30 -15.74
N LEU A 183 12.75 2.07 -16.46
CA LEU A 183 13.08 1.78 -17.86
C LEU A 183 13.78 0.43 -18.07
N PRO A 184 14.85 0.07 -17.36
CA PRO A 184 15.44 -1.26 -17.45
C PRO A 184 14.45 -2.39 -17.06
N ILE A 185 13.63 -2.15 -16.02
CA ILE A 185 12.60 -3.10 -15.59
C ILE A 185 11.57 -3.29 -16.71
N LEU A 186 11.16 -2.22 -17.39
CA LEU A 186 10.26 -2.29 -18.55
C LEU A 186 10.86 -3.11 -19.69
N VAL A 187 12.14 -2.88 -20.02
CA VAL A 187 12.84 -3.66 -21.05
C VAL A 187 12.87 -5.15 -20.67
N LEU A 188 13.22 -5.46 -19.41
CA LEU A 188 13.20 -6.84 -18.92
C LEU A 188 11.78 -7.43 -18.95
N ALA A 189 10.76 -6.66 -18.65
CA ALA A 189 9.37 -7.09 -18.74
C ALA A 189 8.96 -7.41 -20.18
N ILE A 190 9.35 -6.57 -21.15
CA ILE A 190 9.10 -6.80 -22.57
C ILE A 190 9.79 -8.09 -23.05
N LEU A 191 11.03 -8.34 -22.63
CA LEU A 191 11.80 -9.49 -23.07
C LEU A 191 11.35 -10.80 -22.39
N TYR A 192 11.15 -10.78 -21.09
CA TYR A 192 11.08 -12.00 -20.27
C TYR A 192 9.71 -12.32 -19.66
N LEU A 193 8.73 -11.40 -19.67
CA LEU A 193 7.38 -11.78 -19.22
C LEU A 193 6.81 -12.82 -20.19
N PRO A 194 6.23 -13.92 -19.66
CA PRO A 194 5.62 -14.93 -20.50
C PRO A 194 4.37 -14.39 -21.20
N SER A 195 4.24 -14.69 -22.48
CA SER A 195 3.01 -14.42 -23.23
C SER A 195 1.96 -15.43 -22.80
N LEU A 196 1.01 -15.00 -22.00
CA LEU A 196 -0.09 -15.84 -21.51
C LEU A 196 -1.35 -15.44 -22.28
N PRO A 197 -1.94 -16.37 -23.06
CA PRO A 197 -3.15 -16.06 -23.80
C PRO A 197 -4.28 -15.67 -22.85
N SER A 198 -5.15 -14.81 -23.31
CA SER A 198 -6.38 -14.48 -22.59
C SER A 198 -7.21 -15.75 -22.37
N LYS A 199 -7.73 -15.94 -21.16
CA LYS A 199 -8.63 -17.08 -20.84
C LYS A 199 -10.02 -16.95 -21.46
N MET A 200 -10.22 -16.02 -22.39
CA MET A 200 -11.53 -15.60 -22.88
C MET A 200 -12.28 -16.55 -23.80
N GLU A 201 -11.71 -17.69 -24.19
CA GLU A 201 -12.54 -18.62 -24.99
C GLU A 201 -13.67 -19.32 -24.20
N LYS A 202 -13.71 -19.23 -22.85
CA LYS A 202 -14.71 -19.94 -22.03
C LYS A 202 -15.33 -19.17 -20.86
N GLN A 203 -14.95 -17.93 -20.57
CA GLN A 203 -15.62 -17.17 -19.52
C GLN A 203 -16.48 -16.05 -20.12
N LYS A 204 -17.81 -16.15 -19.87
CA LYS A 204 -18.78 -15.07 -20.09
C LYS A 204 -18.18 -13.74 -19.62
N VAL A 205 -18.42 -12.68 -20.42
CA VAL A 205 -18.13 -11.29 -20.05
C VAL A 205 -18.21 -11.13 -18.55
N ALA A 206 -17.13 -10.63 -17.93
CA ALA A 206 -17.14 -10.40 -16.48
C ALA A 206 -18.38 -9.55 -16.16
N ASP A 207 -19.34 -10.19 -15.59
CA ASP A 207 -20.69 -9.68 -15.45
C ASP A 207 -20.64 -8.72 -14.28
N PHE A 208 -20.94 -7.45 -14.50
CA PHE A 208 -21.15 -6.45 -13.44
C PHE A 208 -22.09 -6.99 -12.34
N SER A 209 -22.93 -7.97 -12.70
CA SER A 209 -23.75 -8.70 -11.75
C SER A 209 -22.96 -9.39 -10.65
N GLN A 210 -21.72 -9.85 -10.90
CA GLN A 210 -20.88 -10.46 -9.85
C GLN A 210 -20.39 -9.40 -8.86
N LEU A 211 -20.05 -8.18 -9.32
CA LEU A 211 -19.70 -7.07 -8.43
C LEU A 211 -20.89 -6.64 -7.60
N ILE A 212 -22.07 -6.54 -8.23
CA ILE A 212 -23.33 -6.24 -7.54
C ILE A 212 -23.63 -7.33 -6.53
N ASN A 213 -23.50 -8.61 -6.88
CA ASN A 213 -23.68 -9.73 -5.97
C ASN A 213 -22.72 -9.71 -4.76
N VAL A 214 -21.48 -9.27 -4.96
CA VAL A 214 -20.53 -9.07 -3.86
C VAL A 214 -21.04 -7.98 -2.91
N LEU A 215 -21.49 -6.86 -3.45
CA LEU A 215 -21.97 -5.70 -2.68
C LEU A 215 -23.36 -5.89 -2.09
N SER A 216 -24.15 -6.84 -2.59
CA SER A 216 -25.52 -7.12 -2.07
C SER A 216 -25.52 -7.98 -0.80
N LYS A 217 -24.45 -8.71 -0.52
CA LYS A 217 -24.40 -9.61 0.65
C LYS A 217 -23.88 -8.89 1.89
N ARG A 218 -24.69 -8.87 2.95
CA ARG A 218 -24.36 -8.22 4.24
C ARG A 218 -23.02 -8.71 4.82
N ASP A 219 -22.74 -10.02 4.77
CA ASP A 219 -21.51 -10.58 5.31
C ASP A 219 -20.28 -10.09 4.52
N HIS A 220 -20.40 -9.90 3.20
CA HIS A 220 -19.35 -9.30 2.36
C HIS A 220 -19.11 -7.83 2.72
N LEU A 221 -20.19 -7.04 2.88
CA LEU A 221 -20.09 -5.63 3.26
C LEU A 221 -19.42 -5.46 4.63
N VAL A 222 -19.75 -6.34 5.60
CA VAL A 222 -19.09 -6.33 6.91
C VAL A 222 -17.60 -6.63 6.79
N ALA A 223 -17.22 -7.62 5.97
CA ALA A 223 -15.83 -7.97 5.76
C ALA A 223 -15.05 -6.85 5.03
N LEU A 224 -15.65 -6.19 4.05
CA LEU A 224 -15.08 -5.03 3.35
C LEU A 224 -14.94 -3.82 4.29
N ALA A 225 -15.99 -3.49 5.05
CA ALA A 225 -15.96 -2.40 6.02
C ALA A 225 -14.93 -2.65 7.14
N PHE A 226 -14.79 -3.90 7.59
CA PHE A 226 -13.75 -4.31 8.52
C PHE A 226 -12.35 -3.97 7.97
N PHE A 227 -12.03 -4.43 6.77
CA PHE A 227 -10.71 -4.20 6.18
C PHE A 227 -10.47 -2.73 5.86
N MET A 228 -11.48 -2.02 5.36
CA MET A 228 -11.43 -0.58 5.12
C MET A 228 -11.10 0.18 6.42
N SER A 229 -11.71 -0.19 7.56
CA SER A 229 -11.44 0.42 8.86
C SER A 229 -10.00 0.16 9.32
N VAL A 230 -9.44 -1.04 9.05
CA VAL A 230 -8.02 -1.34 9.31
C VAL A 230 -7.10 -0.40 8.53
N ILE A 231 -7.38 -0.17 7.25
CA ILE A 231 -6.58 0.71 6.39
C ILE A 231 -6.69 2.17 6.85
N LEU A 232 -7.91 2.68 7.08
CA LEU A 232 -8.16 4.04 7.58
C LEU A 232 -7.40 4.30 8.88
N GLY A 233 -7.50 3.37 9.85
CA GLY A 233 -6.85 3.51 11.15
C GLY A 233 -5.30 3.52 11.12
N GLY A 234 -4.67 3.29 9.96
CA GLY A 234 -3.23 3.45 9.76
C GLY A 234 -2.89 4.64 8.89
N PHE A 235 -3.50 4.72 7.71
CA PHE A 235 -3.15 5.73 6.72
C PHE A 235 -3.50 7.16 7.14
N THR A 236 -4.50 7.36 8.00
CA THR A 236 -4.81 8.68 8.56
C THR A 236 -3.60 9.28 9.30
N VAL A 237 -2.79 8.46 9.98
CA VAL A 237 -1.59 8.93 10.69
C VAL A 237 -0.35 8.89 9.79
N VAL A 238 -0.15 7.79 9.04
CA VAL A 238 1.06 7.57 8.21
C VAL A 238 1.33 8.71 7.24
N THR A 239 0.29 9.28 6.63
CA THR A 239 0.39 10.36 5.64
C THR A 239 1.03 11.64 6.18
N SER A 240 0.98 11.87 7.49
CA SER A 240 1.41 13.14 8.11
C SER A 240 2.62 12.99 9.05
N ILE A 241 3.07 11.76 9.34
CA ILE A 241 4.19 11.51 10.27
C ILE A 241 5.44 12.28 9.86
N ALA A 242 5.83 12.17 8.60
CA ALA A 242 7.08 12.75 8.12
C ALA A 242 7.10 14.28 8.30
N VAL A 243 6.05 14.95 7.84
CA VAL A 243 5.96 16.42 7.94
C VAL A 243 5.81 16.88 9.38
N PHE A 244 5.10 16.12 10.23
CA PHE A 244 4.98 16.45 11.66
C PHE A 244 6.34 16.32 12.36
N MET A 245 7.10 15.26 12.10
CA MET A 245 8.45 15.10 12.66
C MET A 245 9.39 16.21 12.22
N GLU A 246 9.30 16.63 10.96
CA GLU A 246 10.13 17.70 10.41
C GLU A 246 9.76 19.07 10.97
N ARG A 247 8.48 19.42 10.96
CA ARG A 247 8.00 20.77 11.30
C ARG A 247 7.76 21.00 12.78
N ASN A 248 7.28 20.02 13.51
CA ASN A 248 6.94 20.14 14.93
C ASN A 248 8.08 19.70 15.85
N MET A 249 8.83 18.65 15.43
CA MET A 249 9.91 18.08 16.23
C MET A 249 11.30 18.57 15.78
N GLY A 250 11.39 19.34 14.68
CA GLY A 250 12.67 19.86 14.16
C GLY A 250 13.58 18.79 13.58
N PHE A 251 13.06 17.64 13.14
CA PHE A 251 13.88 16.59 12.56
C PHE A 251 14.45 17.01 11.21
N SER A 252 15.74 16.71 11.01
CA SER A 252 16.36 16.83 9.69
C SER A 252 15.78 15.80 8.72
N LYS A 253 15.88 16.06 7.42
CA LYS A 253 15.49 15.13 6.37
C LYS A 253 16.16 13.76 6.50
N THR A 254 17.43 13.74 6.95
CA THR A 254 18.16 12.50 7.23
C THR A 254 17.53 11.71 8.37
N GLN A 255 17.11 12.37 9.45
CA GLN A 255 16.44 11.71 10.58
C GLN A 255 15.06 11.18 10.17
N VAL A 256 14.33 11.91 9.31
CA VAL A 256 13.09 11.41 8.71
C VAL A 256 13.34 10.19 7.84
N SER A 257 14.45 10.16 7.07
CA SER A 257 14.85 8.97 6.29
C SER A 257 15.03 7.74 7.19
N HIS A 258 15.67 7.90 8.36
CA HIS A 258 15.87 6.80 9.32
C HIS A 258 14.56 6.21 9.87
N ILE A 259 13.47 7.00 9.95
CA ILE A 259 12.14 6.47 10.32
C ILE A 259 11.74 5.36 9.34
N TYR A 260 11.88 5.61 8.05
CA TYR A 260 11.51 4.63 7.01
C TYR A 260 12.51 3.47 6.92
N GLU A 261 13.81 3.72 7.07
CA GLU A 261 14.85 2.69 7.06
C GLU A 261 14.65 1.70 8.21
N ILE A 262 14.65 2.18 9.45
CA ILE A 262 14.54 1.34 10.65
C ILE A 262 13.14 0.73 10.74
N GLY A 263 12.10 1.55 10.56
CA GLY A 263 10.72 1.09 10.57
C GLY A 263 10.44 0.05 9.48
N GLY A 264 10.97 0.23 8.28
CA GLY A 264 10.85 -0.72 7.17
C GLY A 264 11.54 -2.05 7.44
N ILE A 265 12.77 -2.05 7.96
CA ILE A 265 13.51 -3.27 8.35
C ILE A 265 12.73 -4.02 9.44
N CYS A 266 12.34 -3.32 10.50
CA CYS A 266 11.60 -3.92 11.61
C CYS A 266 10.24 -4.47 11.15
N THR A 267 9.54 -3.77 10.26
CA THR A 267 8.28 -4.23 9.66
C THR A 267 8.48 -5.47 8.80
N PHE A 268 9.57 -5.54 8.02
CA PHE A 268 9.89 -6.72 7.23
C PHE A 268 10.09 -7.96 8.12
N VAL A 269 10.94 -7.84 9.15
CA VAL A 269 11.20 -8.94 10.09
C VAL A 269 9.91 -9.33 10.84
N SER A 270 9.17 -8.36 11.36
CA SER A 270 7.94 -8.61 12.12
C SER A 270 6.85 -9.25 11.29
N SER A 271 6.80 -9.01 9.98
CA SER A 271 5.81 -9.64 9.09
C SER A 271 5.89 -11.16 9.10
N TRP A 272 7.09 -11.74 9.16
CA TRP A 272 7.30 -13.18 9.27
C TRP A 272 6.83 -13.72 10.62
N ILE A 273 7.14 -12.99 11.69
CA ILE A 273 6.75 -13.36 13.06
C ILE A 273 5.22 -13.32 13.17
N VAL A 274 4.58 -12.25 12.69
CA VAL A 274 3.11 -12.11 12.73
C VAL A 274 2.42 -13.18 11.88
N GLY A 275 2.96 -13.50 10.70
CA GLY A 275 2.45 -14.60 9.88
C GLY A 275 2.48 -15.91 10.64
N PHE A 276 3.61 -16.29 11.22
CA PHE A 276 3.76 -17.50 12.02
C PHE A 276 2.84 -17.52 13.25
N LEU A 277 2.74 -16.40 13.97
CA LEU A 277 1.83 -16.28 15.12
C LEU A 277 0.36 -16.43 14.72
N SER A 278 -0.02 -15.85 13.58
CA SER A 278 -1.39 -15.94 13.04
C SER A 278 -1.79 -17.38 12.70
N ASP A 279 -0.86 -18.14 12.15
CA ASP A 279 -1.09 -19.56 11.84
C ASP A 279 -1.15 -20.42 13.11
N LYS A 280 -0.28 -20.12 14.10
CA LYS A 280 -0.17 -20.90 15.34
C LYS A 280 -1.30 -20.62 16.34
N PHE A 281 -1.67 -19.35 16.55
CA PHE A 281 -2.61 -18.93 17.60
C PHE A 281 -3.99 -18.51 17.08
N GLY A 282 -4.17 -18.52 15.77
CA GLY A 282 -5.40 -18.13 15.10
C GLY A 282 -5.44 -16.65 14.70
N LYS A 283 -5.91 -16.40 13.48
CA LYS A 283 -5.89 -15.09 12.81
C LYS A 283 -6.61 -13.99 13.60
N HIS A 284 -7.82 -14.31 14.12
CA HIS A 284 -8.63 -13.35 14.88
C HIS A 284 -7.97 -12.95 16.20
N LYS A 285 -7.41 -13.90 16.95
CA LYS A 285 -6.74 -13.62 18.24
C LYS A 285 -5.52 -12.72 18.06
N VAL A 286 -4.67 -13.04 17.06
CA VAL A 286 -3.47 -12.24 16.76
C VAL A 286 -3.87 -10.85 16.27
N PHE A 287 -4.90 -10.74 15.43
CA PHE A 287 -5.44 -9.46 15.00
C PHE A 287 -5.87 -8.58 16.19
N LEU A 288 -6.66 -9.13 17.13
CA LEU A 288 -7.12 -8.41 18.32
C LEU A 288 -5.95 -7.87 19.15
N ILE A 289 -4.95 -8.70 19.40
CA ILE A 289 -3.76 -8.29 20.18
C ILE A 289 -3.02 -7.17 19.48
N LEU A 290 -2.76 -7.30 18.17
CA LEU A 290 -2.02 -6.30 17.40
C LEU A 290 -2.77 -4.97 17.31
N VAL A 291 -4.11 -4.99 17.15
CA VAL A 291 -4.90 -3.75 17.13
C VAL A 291 -4.86 -3.06 18.49
N LEU A 292 -5.07 -3.79 19.59
CA LEU A 292 -5.04 -3.22 20.93
C LEU A 292 -3.65 -2.61 21.25
N LEU A 293 -2.58 -3.34 20.91
CA LEU A 293 -1.22 -2.84 21.08
C LEU A 293 -0.93 -1.62 20.19
N ALA A 294 -1.51 -1.56 18.98
CA ALA A 294 -1.31 -0.44 18.05
C ALA A 294 -1.94 0.88 18.53
N LEU A 295 -2.95 0.83 19.41
CA LEU A 295 -3.57 2.05 19.96
C LEU A 295 -2.54 2.90 20.73
N LEU A 296 -1.62 2.26 21.47
CA LEU A 296 -0.61 2.95 22.25
C LEU A 296 0.34 3.80 21.38
N PRO A 297 1.04 3.25 20.37
CA PRO A 297 1.93 4.05 19.54
C PRO A 297 1.18 5.03 18.63
N ILE A 298 -0.09 4.79 18.26
CA ILE A 298 -0.91 5.77 17.56
C ILE A 298 -1.09 7.02 18.41
N LEU A 299 -1.50 6.85 19.68
CA LEU A 299 -1.64 7.97 20.59
C LEU A 299 -0.28 8.59 20.93
N ALA A 300 0.74 7.78 21.20
CA ALA A 300 2.06 8.27 21.52
C ALA A 300 2.61 9.19 20.42
N ILE A 301 2.55 8.76 19.12
CA ILE A 301 3.11 9.52 18.00
C ILE A 301 2.38 10.84 17.73
N THR A 302 1.08 10.89 18.03
CA THR A 302 0.26 12.08 17.83
C THR A 302 0.31 13.06 19.01
N HIS A 303 0.90 12.66 20.14
CA HIS A 303 1.06 13.46 21.36
C HIS A 303 2.53 13.60 21.78
N LEU A 304 3.47 13.44 20.84
CA LEU A 304 4.90 13.56 21.18
C LEU A 304 5.23 14.97 21.69
N PRO A 305 5.93 15.08 22.83
CA PRO A 305 6.45 16.35 23.32
C PRO A 305 7.55 16.86 22.38
N LYS A 306 7.61 18.21 22.21
CA LYS A 306 8.54 18.85 21.26
C LYS A 306 10.03 18.57 21.56
N ASP A 307 10.36 18.37 22.82
CA ASP A 307 11.75 18.19 23.29
C ASP A 307 12.15 16.70 23.39
N LEU A 308 11.38 15.80 22.77
CA LEU A 308 11.68 14.37 22.84
C LEU A 308 12.96 14.05 22.06
N PRO A 309 13.92 13.30 22.66
CA PRO A 309 15.13 12.87 21.97
C PRO A 309 14.81 12.06 20.70
N VAL A 310 15.60 12.29 19.63
CA VAL A 310 15.40 11.68 18.30
C VAL A 310 15.28 10.15 18.38
N TYR A 311 16.12 9.49 19.18
CA TYR A 311 16.10 8.04 19.32
C TYR A 311 14.80 7.49 19.95
N MET A 312 14.16 8.25 20.84
CA MET A 312 12.87 7.88 21.41
C MET A 312 11.74 8.04 20.37
N ALA A 313 11.74 9.14 19.61
CA ALA A 313 10.78 9.33 18.54
C ALA A 313 10.94 8.25 17.45
N LEU A 314 12.18 7.86 17.09
CA LEU A 314 12.45 6.73 16.19
C LEU A 314 11.93 5.42 16.76
N GLY A 315 12.07 5.18 18.07
CA GLY A 315 11.50 4.02 18.74
C GLY A 315 9.97 3.97 18.63
N VAL A 316 9.29 5.08 18.95
CA VAL A 316 7.82 5.17 18.87
C VAL A 316 7.32 4.98 17.43
N THR A 317 7.95 5.64 16.45
CA THR A 317 7.58 5.49 15.03
C THR A 317 7.83 4.08 14.51
N THR A 318 8.93 3.43 14.93
CA THR A 318 9.22 2.03 14.58
C THR A 318 8.16 1.08 15.13
N VAL A 319 7.82 1.18 16.41
CA VAL A 319 6.76 0.38 17.03
C VAL A 319 5.42 0.61 16.35
N PHE A 320 5.10 1.88 16.03
CA PHE A 320 3.91 2.23 15.25
C PHE A 320 3.90 1.51 13.91
N MET A 321 4.97 1.60 13.11
CA MET A 321 5.05 0.98 11.78
C MET A 321 4.92 -0.54 11.87
N VAL A 322 5.57 -1.18 12.83
CA VAL A 322 5.51 -2.64 13.05
C VAL A 322 4.08 -3.10 13.39
N LEU A 323 3.42 -2.44 14.34
CA LEU A 323 2.09 -2.86 14.79
C LEU A 323 1.00 -2.52 13.79
N VAL A 324 1.08 -1.33 13.17
CA VAL A 324 0.09 -0.89 12.18
C VAL A 324 0.18 -1.70 10.88
N SER A 325 1.38 -2.05 10.42
CA SER A 325 1.56 -2.92 9.26
C SER A 325 1.28 -4.39 9.61
N GLY A 326 1.73 -4.83 10.78
CA GLY A 326 1.59 -6.22 11.23
C GLY A 326 0.13 -6.68 11.29
N ARG A 327 -0.80 -5.84 11.77
CA ARG A 327 -2.25 -6.17 11.86
C ARG A 327 -2.92 -6.40 10.51
N VAL A 328 -2.34 -5.88 9.41
CA VAL A 328 -2.89 -6.08 8.05
C VAL A 328 -2.80 -7.54 7.64
N ILE A 329 -1.77 -8.28 8.08
CA ILE A 329 -1.56 -9.69 7.72
C ILE A 329 -2.72 -10.58 8.19
N PRO A 330 -3.04 -10.65 9.50
CA PRO A 330 -4.16 -11.46 9.97
C PRO A 330 -5.51 -10.92 9.46
N SER A 331 -5.68 -9.60 9.28
CA SER A 331 -6.93 -9.06 8.74
C SER A 331 -7.18 -9.48 7.29
N MET A 332 -6.16 -9.48 6.43
CA MET A 332 -6.27 -9.99 5.06
C MET A 332 -6.57 -11.49 5.04
N ALA A 333 -5.94 -12.25 5.94
CA ALA A 333 -6.21 -13.68 6.07
C ALA A 333 -7.62 -13.98 6.56
N MET A 334 -8.19 -13.16 7.46
CA MET A 334 -9.60 -13.24 7.88
C MET A 334 -10.52 -12.90 6.72
N LEU A 335 -10.24 -11.81 6.02
CA LEU A 335 -11.00 -11.35 4.86
C LEU A 335 -11.11 -12.44 3.79
N THR A 336 -9.98 -13.05 3.40
CA THR A 336 -9.95 -14.11 2.39
C THR A 336 -10.65 -15.38 2.82
N SER A 337 -10.66 -15.68 4.12
CA SER A 337 -11.36 -16.85 4.70
C SER A 337 -12.86 -16.65 4.84
N ALA A 338 -13.36 -15.40 4.76
CA ALA A 338 -14.79 -15.09 4.84
C ALA A 338 -15.52 -15.27 3.50
N ILE A 339 -14.80 -15.61 2.40
CA ILE A 339 -15.34 -15.59 1.05
C ILE A 339 -15.18 -16.94 0.37
N ARG A 340 -16.27 -17.39 -0.25
CA ARG A 340 -16.29 -18.63 -1.04
C ARG A 340 -15.31 -18.54 -2.23
N PRO A 341 -14.63 -19.64 -2.60
CA PRO A 341 -13.64 -19.65 -3.68
C PRO A 341 -14.17 -19.09 -5.02
N GLU A 342 -15.46 -19.34 -5.34
CA GLU A 342 -16.08 -19.00 -6.61
C GLU A 342 -16.18 -17.49 -6.86
N VAL A 343 -16.36 -16.69 -5.79
CA VAL A 343 -16.52 -15.23 -5.89
C VAL A 343 -15.31 -14.46 -5.36
N ARG A 344 -14.25 -15.18 -4.94
CA ARG A 344 -13.06 -14.59 -4.31
C ARG A 344 -12.35 -13.57 -5.22
N GLY A 345 -12.25 -13.84 -6.52
CA GLY A 345 -11.60 -12.93 -7.47
C GLY A 345 -12.29 -11.57 -7.53
N SER A 346 -13.61 -11.56 -7.78
CA SER A 346 -14.40 -10.33 -7.84
C SER A 346 -14.42 -9.59 -6.50
N PHE A 347 -14.50 -10.33 -5.39
CA PHE A 347 -14.44 -9.74 -4.06
C PHE A 347 -13.09 -9.07 -3.78
N MET A 348 -11.96 -9.69 -4.15
CA MET A 348 -10.64 -9.11 -3.96
C MET A 348 -10.40 -7.88 -4.81
N SER A 349 -10.99 -7.80 -6.01
CA SER A 349 -10.97 -6.59 -6.84
C SER A 349 -11.71 -5.43 -6.18
N VAL A 350 -12.91 -5.69 -5.63
CA VAL A 350 -13.66 -4.70 -4.85
C VAL A 350 -12.87 -4.27 -3.61
N ASN A 351 -12.27 -5.23 -2.90
CA ASN A 351 -11.45 -4.95 -1.73
C ASN A 351 -10.24 -4.07 -2.07
N SER A 352 -9.52 -4.33 -3.16
CA SER A 352 -8.38 -3.51 -3.60
C SER A 352 -8.81 -2.07 -3.92
N SER A 353 -9.95 -1.91 -4.57
CA SER A 353 -10.53 -0.59 -4.83
C SER A 353 -10.89 0.13 -3.53
N LEU A 354 -11.60 -0.53 -2.62
CA LEU A 354 -11.97 0.04 -1.32
C LEU A 354 -10.74 0.34 -0.44
N GLN A 355 -9.67 -0.45 -0.54
CA GLN A 355 -8.40 -0.14 0.11
C GLN A 355 -7.81 1.18 -0.41
N SER A 356 -7.82 1.39 -1.72
CA SER A 356 -7.37 2.65 -2.32
C SER A 356 -8.28 3.83 -1.91
N VAL A 357 -9.59 3.63 -1.88
CA VAL A 357 -10.55 4.64 -1.36
C VAL A 357 -10.23 4.96 0.10
N ALA A 358 -10.04 3.95 0.96
CA ALA A 358 -9.70 4.15 2.36
C ALA A 358 -8.39 4.93 2.55
N THR A 359 -7.37 4.63 1.73
CA THR A 359 -6.10 5.36 1.73
C THR A 359 -6.31 6.83 1.35
N GLY A 360 -7.09 7.10 0.30
CA GLY A 360 -7.43 8.46 -0.13
C GLY A 360 -8.23 9.23 0.92
N ILE A 361 -9.25 8.60 1.52
CA ILE A 361 -10.03 9.19 2.61
C ILE A 361 -9.14 9.47 3.84
N GLY A 362 -8.24 8.55 4.19
CA GLY A 362 -7.31 8.74 5.30
C GLY A 362 -6.42 9.96 5.09
N ALA A 363 -5.91 10.17 3.87
CA ALA A 363 -5.12 11.34 3.52
C ALA A 363 -5.95 12.63 3.59
N LEU A 364 -7.17 12.64 3.04
CA LEU A 364 -8.07 13.81 3.09
C LEU A 364 -8.44 14.18 4.52
N LEU A 365 -8.78 13.20 5.36
CA LEU A 365 -9.11 13.44 6.77
C LEU A 365 -7.93 14.08 7.51
N ALA A 366 -6.72 13.54 7.33
CA ALA A 366 -5.53 14.11 7.94
C ALA A 366 -5.29 15.55 7.47
N GLY A 367 -5.36 15.80 6.14
CA GLY A 367 -5.16 17.15 5.60
C GLY A 367 -6.23 18.17 5.98
N ALA A 368 -7.49 17.73 6.16
CA ALA A 368 -8.58 18.59 6.59
C ALA A 368 -8.52 18.95 8.11
N ILE A 369 -7.96 18.04 8.93
CA ILE A 369 -7.84 18.23 10.38
C ILE A 369 -6.61 19.05 10.73
N LEU A 370 -5.47 18.80 10.08
CA LEU A 370 -4.21 19.48 10.37
C LEU A 370 -4.28 20.96 9.98
N ILE A 371 -3.97 21.82 10.92
CA ILE A 371 -3.87 23.26 10.69
C ILE A 371 -2.40 23.67 10.71
N GLN A 372 -1.93 24.29 9.64
CA GLN A 372 -0.60 24.89 9.59
C GLN A 372 -0.63 26.28 10.21
N LEU A 373 0.19 26.51 11.22
CA LEU A 373 0.36 27.81 11.88
C LEU A 373 1.31 28.71 11.08
N PRO A 374 1.28 30.06 11.33
CA PRO A 374 2.18 31.01 10.68
C PRO A 374 3.66 30.71 10.90
N ASN A 375 4.04 30.07 12.01
CA ASN A 375 5.40 29.63 12.31
C ASN A 375 5.81 28.35 11.54
N GLY A 376 4.91 27.79 10.74
CA GLY A 376 5.13 26.60 9.92
C GLY A 376 4.91 25.26 10.64
N THR A 377 4.62 25.27 11.96
CA THR A 377 4.26 24.03 12.70
C THR A 377 2.81 23.62 12.45
N PHE A 378 2.46 22.40 12.80
CA PHE A 378 1.10 21.87 12.67
C PHE A 378 0.44 21.69 14.03
N GLU A 379 -0.83 22.03 14.09
CA GLU A 379 -1.72 21.72 15.22
C GLU A 379 -2.74 20.65 14.84
N ARG A 380 -3.42 20.09 15.87
CA ARG A 380 -4.49 19.09 15.76
C ARG A 380 -4.06 17.73 15.27
N PHE A 381 -2.77 17.38 15.38
CA PHE A 381 -2.34 16.02 15.04
C PHE A 381 -2.86 15.00 16.07
N ASP A 382 -3.13 15.40 17.30
CA ASP A 382 -3.84 14.64 18.33
C ASP A 382 -5.24 14.21 17.87
N ILE A 383 -6.01 15.11 17.22
CA ILE A 383 -7.33 14.82 16.66
C ILE A 383 -7.22 13.75 15.55
N VAL A 384 -6.20 13.84 14.70
CA VAL A 384 -5.91 12.79 13.69
C VAL A 384 -5.70 11.43 14.38
N GLY A 385 -4.97 11.41 15.51
CA GLY A 385 -4.78 10.23 16.34
C GLY A 385 -6.09 9.65 16.89
N TYR A 386 -7.00 10.50 17.38
CA TYR A 386 -8.31 10.06 17.88
C TYR A 386 -9.17 9.45 16.79
N PHE A 387 -9.19 10.01 15.58
CA PHE A 387 -9.85 9.37 14.42
C PHE A 387 -9.24 8.02 14.08
N ALA A 388 -7.90 7.92 14.08
CA ALA A 388 -7.21 6.66 13.84
C ALA A 388 -7.57 5.61 14.89
N VAL A 389 -7.64 5.98 16.16
CA VAL A 389 -8.13 5.11 17.26
C VAL A 389 -9.58 4.69 17.02
N GLY A 390 -10.46 5.61 16.66
CA GLY A 390 -11.86 5.32 16.34
C GLY A 390 -12.01 4.28 15.23
N PHE A 391 -11.26 4.41 14.13
CA PHE A 391 -11.25 3.41 13.06
C PHE A 391 -10.69 2.06 13.51
N ASN A 392 -9.68 2.05 14.38
CA ASN A 392 -9.16 0.80 14.95
C ASN A 392 -10.17 0.10 15.86
N LEU A 393 -10.90 0.84 16.68
CA LEU A 393 -11.97 0.30 17.51
C LEU A 393 -13.14 -0.21 16.65
N LEU A 394 -13.47 0.50 15.57
CA LEU A 394 -14.47 0.04 14.60
C LEU A 394 -14.02 -1.25 13.93
N ALA A 395 -12.75 -1.35 13.51
CA ALA A 395 -12.19 -2.58 12.96
C ALA A 395 -12.27 -3.74 13.97
N LEU A 396 -11.97 -3.48 15.24
CA LEU A 396 -12.07 -4.46 16.31
C LEU A 396 -13.52 -4.94 16.53
N TYR A 397 -14.48 -4.04 16.49
CA TYR A 397 -15.89 -4.39 16.57
C TYR A 397 -16.35 -5.22 15.37
N LEU A 398 -16.01 -4.78 14.14
CA LEU A 398 -16.39 -5.47 12.92
C LEU A 398 -15.71 -6.83 12.78
N SER A 399 -14.49 -7.00 13.28
CA SER A 399 -13.75 -8.27 13.24
C SER A 399 -14.50 -9.43 13.89
N ARG A 400 -15.31 -9.14 14.92
CA ARG A 400 -16.17 -10.13 15.60
C ARG A 400 -17.37 -10.58 14.76
N LYS A 401 -17.73 -9.78 13.74
CA LYS A 401 -18.87 -10.05 12.85
C LYS A 401 -18.45 -10.70 11.53
N VAL A 402 -17.16 -10.78 11.25
CA VAL A 402 -16.62 -11.46 10.06
C VAL A 402 -16.82 -12.96 10.25
N LYS A 403 -17.71 -13.55 9.45
CA LYS A 403 -17.97 -14.99 9.47
C LYS A 403 -16.97 -15.70 8.56
N ILE A 404 -16.24 -16.65 9.09
CA ILE A 404 -15.37 -17.54 8.30
C ILE A 404 -16.27 -18.58 7.63
N VAL A 405 -16.15 -18.70 6.31
CA VAL A 405 -16.83 -19.76 5.55
C VAL A 405 -15.94 -21.00 5.63
N SER A 406 -16.41 -22.01 6.39
CA SER A 406 -15.79 -23.33 6.50
C SER A 406 -16.00 -24.15 5.23
#